data_ccecf3c3ffbc5c1ad73ae6b7d745c8fa
#
_entry.id   ccecf3c3ffbc5c1ad73ae6b7d745c8fa
#
_cell.length_a   1.000
_cell.length_b   1.000
_cell.length_c   1.000
_cell.angle_alpha   90.00
_cell.angle_beta   90.00
_cell.angle_gamma   90.00
#
_symmetry.space_group_name_H-M   'P 1'
#
loop_
_entity.id
_entity.type
_entity.pdbx_description
1 polymer ?
#
loop_
_entity_poly.entity_id
_entity_poly.type
_entity_poly.pdbx_seq_one_letter_code
_entity_poly.pdbx_strand_id
1 'polypeptide(L)'
;VTDGCSDYLPQYSLKGKLNKGATPLTPSYIDSKRDVAIIAAKAGSNQSEAIKSYDDNELSEWSNDGQLNTAWITYQLEKEATINDICIKLNGWRSRSYPLEVYAGKTKIWSGSTEKSLGYVHLKIDKPVKSDKITIQLKGSTIDNDAFGEIVEVAGGAANEMEKKAQSNKGKNGLRIIEV
;
A
#
# COMPACT_ATOMS: atom_id res chain seq x y z
N VAL A 1 19.93 -14.36 4.80
CA VAL A 1 20.41 -15.51 3.98
C VAL A 1 20.60 -16.76 4.80
N THR A 2 20.54 -16.70 6.10
CA THR A 2 20.85 -17.83 6.98
C THR A 2 19.63 -18.52 7.56
N ASP A 3 18.47 -17.91 7.49
CA ASP A 3 17.28 -18.41 8.16
C ASP A 3 16.70 -19.67 7.51
N GLY A 4 16.84 -19.80 6.19
CA GLY A 4 16.38 -20.99 5.48
C GLY A 4 17.21 -22.25 5.76
N CYS A 5 18.44 -22.12 6.23
CA CYS A 5 19.28 -23.27 6.54
C CYS A 5 18.99 -23.87 7.92
N SER A 6 18.54 -23.06 8.88
CA SER A 6 18.23 -23.53 10.23
C SER A 6 17.01 -24.43 10.27
N ASP A 7 16.06 -24.24 9.36
CA ASP A 7 14.82 -25.00 9.31
C ASP A 7 15.02 -26.44 8.81
N TYR A 8 16.11 -26.69 8.09
CA TYR A 8 16.44 -28.03 7.60
C TYR A 8 17.24 -28.88 8.58
N LEU A 9 18.00 -28.26 9.45
CA LEU A 9 18.89 -28.96 10.39
C LEU A 9 18.14 -29.91 11.34
N PRO A 10 16.97 -29.58 11.88
CA PRO A 10 16.25 -30.46 12.78
C PRO A 10 15.75 -31.76 12.12
N GLN A 11 15.65 -31.77 10.80
CA GLN A 11 15.15 -32.95 10.04
C GLN A 11 16.21 -34.03 9.86
N TYR A 12 17.47 -33.72 10.05
CA TYR A 12 18.57 -34.63 9.80
C TYR A 12 19.30 -34.98 11.09
N SER A 13 19.76 -36.19 11.17
CA SER A 13 20.68 -36.61 12.24
C SER A 13 22.08 -36.01 12.02
N LEU A 14 22.91 -35.95 13.06
CA LEU A 14 24.31 -35.54 12.97
C LEU A 14 25.15 -36.38 11.99
N LYS A 15 24.61 -37.54 11.58
CA LYS A 15 25.27 -38.42 10.60
C LYS A 15 24.66 -38.21 9.17
N GLY A 16 23.93 -37.15 8.94
CA GLY A 16 23.33 -36.82 7.63
C GLY A 16 22.17 -37.74 7.21
N LYS A 17 21.59 -38.51 8.13
CA LYS A 17 20.40 -39.32 7.86
C LYS A 17 19.16 -38.55 8.27
N LEU A 18 18.12 -38.68 7.46
CA LEU A 18 16.80 -38.14 7.80
C LEU A 18 16.32 -38.76 9.11
N ASN A 19 15.91 -37.93 10.06
CA ASN A 19 15.35 -38.41 11.32
C ASN A 19 14.10 -39.23 11.07
N LYS A 20 13.98 -40.35 11.79
CA LYS A 20 12.83 -41.25 11.65
C LYS A 20 11.54 -40.50 11.98
N GLY A 21 10.63 -40.42 11.05
CA GLY A 21 9.37 -39.67 11.17
C GLY A 21 9.44 -38.18 10.76
N ALA A 22 10.62 -37.67 10.40
CA ALA A 22 10.71 -36.32 9.85
C ALA A 22 10.22 -36.31 8.40
N THR A 23 9.44 -35.34 8.07
CA THR A 23 9.02 -35.07 6.68
C THR A 23 10.02 -34.08 6.09
N PRO A 24 10.59 -34.33 4.91
CA PRO A 24 11.42 -33.33 4.24
C PRO A 24 10.66 -32.04 4.08
N LEU A 25 11.22 -30.91 4.49
CA LEU A 25 10.69 -29.62 4.17
C LEU A 25 10.79 -29.46 2.65
N THR A 26 9.68 -29.56 2.00
CA THR A 26 9.56 -29.14 0.61
C THR A 26 9.18 -27.67 0.64
N PRO A 27 10.07 -26.74 0.25
CA PRO A 27 9.69 -25.33 0.20
C PRO A 27 8.50 -25.20 -0.75
N SER A 28 7.35 -24.85 -0.21
CA SER A 28 6.18 -24.58 -1.03
C SER A 28 6.34 -23.17 -1.59
N TYR A 29 6.83 -23.05 -2.82
CA TYR A 29 6.84 -21.80 -3.58
C TYR A 29 5.48 -21.49 -4.21
N ILE A 30 4.45 -22.24 -3.85
CA ILE A 30 3.11 -22.15 -4.44
C ILE A 30 2.46 -20.80 -4.16
N ASP A 31 2.85 -20.16 -3.06
CA ASP A 31 2.30 -18.86 -2.64
C ASP A 31 3.25 -17.68 -2.84
N SER A 32 4.25 -17.80 -3.71
CA SER A 32 5.10 -16.65 -4.03
C SER A 32 4.26 -15.57 -4.69
N LYS A 33 4.05 -14.47 -3.99
CA LYS A 33 3.46 -13.26 -4.56
C LYS A 33 4.46 -12.67 -5.55
N ARG A 34 3.94 -12.16 -6.67
CA ARG A 34 4.72 -11.45 -7.68
C ARG A 34 4.08 -10.10 -7.89
N ASP A 35 4.90 -9.09 -8.00
CA ASP A 35 4.44 -7.76 -8.37
C ASP A 35 3.96 -7.78 -9.82
N VAL A 36 2.93 -7.00 -10.08
CA VAL A 36 2.37 -6.81 -11.42
C VAL A 36 2.51 -5.35 -11.78
N ALA A 37 3.20 -5.08 -12.87
CA ALA A 37 3.48 -3.72 -13.28
C ALA A 37 2.21 -2.95 -13.66
N ILE A 38 2.16 -1.68 -13.26
CA ILE A 38 1.15 -0.72 -13.67
C ILE A 38 1.68 -0.03 -14.93
N ILE A 39 0.90 -0.05 -16.02
CA ILE A 39 1.30 0.51 -17.32
C ILE A 39 0.60 1.82 -17.65
N ALA A 40 -0.53 2.10 -17.00
CA ALA A 40 -1.27 3.35 -17.19
C ALA A 40 -2.18 3.61 -15.99
N ALA A 41 -2.57 4.87 -15.81
CA ALA A 41 -3.59 5.24 -14.83
C ALA A 41 -4.57 6.25 -15.40
N LYS A 42 -5.82 6.17 -14.95
CA LYS A 42 -6.88 7.15 -15.18
C LYS A 42 -7.36 7.70 -13.85
N ALA A 43 -7.31 9.01 -13.69
CA ALA A 43 -7.65 9.68 -12.44
C ALA A 43 -8.90 10.55 -12.57
N GLY A 44 -9.60 10.79 -11.47
CA GLY A 44 -10.76 11.66 -11.42
C GLY A 44 -10.43 13.14 -11.61
N SER A 45 -9.21 13.54 -11.26
CA SER A 45 -8.64 14.87 -11.49
C SER A 45 -7.12 14.78 -11.57
N ASN A 46 -6.45 15.86 -12.01
CA ASN A 46 -4.99 15.94 -12.14
C ASN A 46 -4.40 14.75 -12.92
N GLN A 47 -5.05 14.40 -14.03
CA GLN A 47 -4.70 13.25 -14.87
C GLN A 47 -3.23 13.24 -15.34
N SER A 48 -2.67 14.41 -15.66
CA SER A 48 -1.26 14.54 -16.11
C SER A 48 -0.25 14.12 -15.03
N GLU A 49 -0.65 14.16 -13.77
CA GLU A 49 0.19 13.81 -12.64
C GLU A 49 -0.05 12.36 -12.14
N ALA A 50 -1.01 11.63 -12.71
CA ALA A 50 -1.35 10.28 -12.29
C ALA A 50 -0.15 9.33 -12.27
N ILE A 51 0.82 9.52 -13.18
CA ILE A 51 2.04 8.73 -13.24
C ILE A 51 2.86 8.80 -11.95
N LYS A 52 2.80 9.90 -11.22
CA LYS A 52 3.53 10.11 -9.96
C LYS A 52 3.10 9.16 -8.82
N SER A 53 2.04 8.40 -9.01
CA SER A 53 1.59 7.41 -8.03
C SER A 53 2.09 5.99 -8.31
N TYR A 54 2.89 5.80 -9.37
CA TYR A 54 3.48 4.51 -9.76
C TYR A 54 4.76 4.69 -10.60
N ASP A 55 5.57 5.70 -10.29
CA ASP A 55 6.80 6.03 -11.03
C ASP A 55 8.08 5.56 -10.31
N ASP A 56 7.94 4.75 -9.25
CA ASP A 56 9.01 4.26 -8.39
C ASP A 56 9.82 5.42 -7.74
N ASN A 57 9.15 6.56 -7.50
CA ASN A 57 9.75 7.75 -6.91
C ASN A 57 8.94 8.25 -5.71
N GLU A 58 9.33 7.84 -4.52
CA GLU A 58 8.66 8.21 -3.27
C GLU A 58 8.73 9.72 -2.92
N LEU A 59 9.43 10.51 -3.70
CA LEU A 59 9.49 11.98 -3.54
C LEU A 59 8.40 12.69 -4.36
N SER A 60 7.70 11.97 -5.23
CA SER A 60 6.56 12.47 -5.98
C SER A 60 5.24 11.95 -5.42
N GLU A 61 4.12 12.56 -5.77
CA GLU A 61 2.79 12.10 -5.40
C GLU A 61 1.76 12.55 -6.43
N TRP A 62 0.72 11.75 -6.57
CA TRP A 62 -0.53 12.19 -7.17
C TRP A 62 -1.52 12.61 -6.09
N SER A 63 -2.24 13.71 -6.33
CA SER A 63 -3.36 14.12 -5.47
C SER A 63 -4.54 14.57 -6.33
N ASN A 64 -5.76 14.26 -5.87
CA ASN A 64 -6.94 14.84 -6.49
C ASN A 64 -7.08 16.34 -6.16
N ASP A 65 -8.11 17.00 -6.71
CA ASP A 65 -8.41 18.43 -6.52
C ASP A 65 -9.08 18.76 -5.17
N GLY A 66 -9.19 17.77 -4.26
CA GLY A 66 -9.84 17.93 -2.95
C GLY A 66 -11.34 17.70 -2.95
N GLN A 67 -11.92 17.29 -4.08
CA GLN A 67 -13.33 16.94 -4.20
C GLN A 67 -13.51 15.43 -4.04
N LEU A 68 -14.50 14.98 -3.26
CA LEU A 68 -14.70 13.56 -3.02
C LEU A 68 -15.10 12.79 -4.30
N ASN A 69 -15.84 13.41 -5.18
CA ASN A 69 -16.27 12.81 -6.45
C ASN A 69 -15.14 12.60 -7.46
N THR A 70 -14.03 13.29 -7.32
CA THR A 70 -12.82 13.15 -8.14
C THR A 70 -11.68 12.39 -7.42
N ALA A 71 -11.91 11.99 -6.17
CA ALA A 71 -10.93 11.31 -5.33
C ALA A 71 -10.85 9.81 -5.66
N TRP A 72 -10.54 9.49 -6.91
CA TRP A 72 -10.34 8.13 -7.39
C TRP A 72 -9.27 8.06 -8.47
N ILE A 73 -8.62 6.91 -8.55
CA ILE A 73 -7.66 6.57 -9.59
C ILE A 73 -7.82 5.10 -9.98
N THR A 74 -7.78 4.83 -11.27
CA THR A 74 -7.86 3.49 -11.85
C THR A 74 -6.53 3.17 -12.52
N TYR A 75 -5.88 2.14 -12.07
CA TYR A 75 -4.65 1.59 -12.64
C TYR A 75 -4.97 0.52 -13.66
N GLN A 76 -4.25 0.53 -14.78
CA GLN A 76 -4.21 -0.54 -15.77
C GLN A 76 -2.96 -1.37 -15.53
N LEU A 77 -3.13 -2.66 -15.30
CA LEU A 77 -2.04 -3.62 -15.12
C LEU A 77 -1.54 -4.10 -16.49
N GLU A 78 -0.27 -4.51 -16.56
CA GLU A 78 0.34 -5.05 -17.78
C GLU A 78 -0.36 -6.30 -18.31
N LYS A 79 -0.98 -7.06 -17.40
CA LYS A 79 -1.71 -8.29 -17.68
C LYS A 79 -2.79 -8.54 -16.64
N GLU A 80 -3.74 -9.37 -16.97
CA GLU A 80 -4.72 -9.88 -16.02
C GLU A 80 -4.02 -10.74 -14.96
N ALA A 81 -4.22 -10.40 -13.70
CA ALA A 81 -3.62 -11.09 -12.57
C ALA A 81 -4.63 -11.30 -11.45
N THR A 82 -4.40 -12.32 -10.62
CA THR A 82 -5.16 -12.55 -9.39
C THR A 82 -4.59 -11.64 -8.30
N ILE A 83 -5.39 -10.67 -7.86
CA ILE A 83 -4.99 -9.68 -6.88
C ILE A 83 -5.25 -10.21 -5.47
N ASN A 84 -4.19 -10.40 -4.71
CA ASN A 84 -4.22 -10.89 -3.33
C ASN A 84 -3.90 -9.79 -2.32
N ASP A 85 -3.12 -8.79 -2.73
CA ASP A 85 -2.61 -7.73 -1.87
C ASP A 85 -2.35 -6.48 -2.70
N ILE A 86 -2.58 -5.32 -2.13
CA ILE A 86 -2.22 -4.04 -2.72
C ILE A 86 -1.36 -3.31 -1.70
N CYS A 87 -0.15 -2.99 -2.10
CA CYS A 87 0.79 -2.24 -1.31
C CYS A 87 0.71 -0.78 -1.72
N ILE A 88 0.33 0.10 -0.80
CA ILE A 88 0.10 1.51 -1.11
C ILE A 88 0.79 2.42 -0.09
N LYS A 89 1.46 3.46 -0.56
CA LYS A 89 2.00 4.54 0.26
C LYS A 89 1.19 5.81 0.06
N LEU A 90 0.62 6.30 1.14
CA LEU A 90 -0.24 7.48 1.14
C LEU A 90 0.45 8.64 1.85
N ASN A 91 0.17 9.86 1.44
CA ASN A 91 0.70 11.03 2.13
C ASN A 91 0.13 11.12 3.55
N GLY A 92 1.00 11.44 4.52
CA GLY A 92 0.61 11.48 5.93
C GLY A 92 0.38 10.10 6.57
N TRP A 93 0.99 9.05 6.03
CA TRP A 93 0.87 7.66 6.49
C TRP A 93 1.10 7.45 8.01
N ARG A 94 1.80 8.36 8.68
CA ARG A 94 2.02 8.32 10.14
C ARG A 94 0.84 8.81 10.96
N SER A 95 0.05 9.74 10.42
CA SER A 95 -0.93 10.49 11.19
C SER A 95 -2.31 10.55 10.53
N ARG A 96 -2.45 10.08 9.29
CA ARG A 96 -3.71 10.20 8.55
C ARG A 96 -4.24 8.83 8.15
N SER A 97 -5.53 8.63 8.37
CA SER A 97 -6.27 7.46 7.89
C SER A 97 -7.15 7.85 6.70
N TYR A 98 -7.16 7.01 5.70
CA TYR A 98 -7.93 7.16 4.47
C TYR A 98 -9.03 6.10 4.43
N PRO A 99 -10.31 6.48 4.49
CA PRO A 99 -11.41 5.56 4.22
C PRO A 99 -11.48 5.27 2.71
N LEU A 100 -11.06 4.08 2.32
CA LEU A 100 -10.95 3.68 0.91
C LEU A 100 -11.92 2.57 0.55
N GLU A 101 -12.29 2.54 -0.71
CA GLU A 101 -12.83 1.38 -1.40
C GLU A 101 -11.91 1.02 -2.58
N VAL A 102 -11.70 -0.28 -2.77
CA VAL A 102 -10.88 -0.79 -3.87
C VAL A 102 -11.70 -1.75 -4.72
N TYR A 103 -11.59 -1.59 -6.01
CA TYR A 103 -12.32 -2.38 -7.00
C TYR A 103 -11.35 -3.06 -7.98
N ALA A 104 -11.61 -4.33 -8.26
CA ALA A 104 -11.01 -5.07 -9.37
C ALA A 104 -12.04 -5.10 -10.51
N GLY A 105 -11.80 -4.31 -11.55
CA GLY A 105 -12.82 -4.06 -12.57
C GLY A 105 -14.08 -3.43 -11.96
N LYS A 106 -15.18 -4.18 -11.94
CA LYS A 106 -16.45 -3.76 -11.34
C LYS A 106 -16.70 -4.34 -9.95
N THR A 107 -15.86 -5.24 -9.48
CA THR A 107 -16.03 -5.97 -8.23
C THR A 107 -15.31 -5.25 -7.11
N LYS A 108 -16.02 -4.89 -6.04
CA LYS A 108 -15.38 -4.37 -4.83
C LYS A 108 -14.65 -5.49 -4.11
N ILE A 109 -13.33 -5.34 -3.94
CA ILE A 109 -12.44 -6.34 -3.36
C ILE A 109 -11.96 -5.96 -1.97
N TRP A 110 -12.00 -4.67 -1.62
CA TRP A 110 -11.62 -4.19 -0.30
C TRP A 110 -12.39 -2.93 0.07
N SER A 111 -12.65 -2.73 1.35
CA SER A 111 -13.24 -1.50 1.91
C SER A 111 -12.84 -1.36 3.37
N GLY A 112 -12.33 -0.21 3.76
CA GLY A 112 -11.91 0.07 5.13
C GLY A 112 -11.22 1.42 5.25
N SER A 113 -10.69 1.70 6.43
CA SER A 113 -9.78 2.82 6.66
C SER A 113 -8.35 2.29 6.76
N THR A 114 -7.41 3.01 6.19
CA THR A 114 -6.00 2.66 6.32
C THR A 114 -5.55 2.87 7.76
N GLU A 115 -4.72 1.95 8.23
CA GLU A 115 -4.06 2.08 9.53
C GLU A 115 -2.81 2.97 9.40
N LYS A 116 -2.36 3.49 10.54
CA LYS A 116 -1.05 4.14 10.60
C LYS A 116 0.03 3.13 10.25
N SER A 117 1.04 3.57 9.53
CA SER A 117 2.14 2.70 9.10
C SER A 117 3.49 3.39 9.24
N LEU A 118 4.57 2.67 8.95
CA LEU A 118 5.91 3.24 8.82
C LEU A 118 6.31 3.43 7.34
N GLY A 119 5.33 3.52 6.45
CA GLY A 119 5.52 3.70 5.01
C GLY A 119 4.36 3.14 4.23
N TYR A 120 4.52 1.92 3.74
CA TYR A 120 3.49 1.24 2.97
C TYR A 120 2.41 0.62 3.85
N VAL A 121 1.18 0.65 3.36
CA VAL A 121 0.02 -0.04 3.91
C VAL A 121 -0.33 -1.21 2.99
N HIS A 122 -0.57 -2.37 3.56
CA HIS A 122 -0.98 -3.57 2.85
C HIS A 122 -2.49 -3.75 2.93
N LEU A 123 -3.16 -3.61 1.80
CA LEU A 123 -4.59 -3.89 1.68
C LEU A 123 -4.76 -5.36 1.28
N LYS A 124 -4.89 -6.23 2.26
CA LYS A 124 -5.07 -7.67 2.05
C LYS A 124 -6.45 -7.96 1.50
N ILE A 125 -6.52 -8.73 0.43
CA ILE A 125 -7.75 -9.09 -0.26
C ILE A 125 -8.21 -10.48 0.19
N ASP A 126 -9.29 -10.55 0.95
CA ASP A 126 -9.82 -11.83 1.47
C ASP A 126 -10.34 -12.76 0.36
N LYS A 127 -10.88 -12.17 -0.69
CA LYS A 127 -11.41 -12.90 -1.86
C LYS A 127 -10.70 -12.44 -3.10
N PRO A 128 -9.58 -13.08 -3.46
CA PRO A 128 -8.81 -12.72 -4.65
C PRO A 128 -9.66 -12.76 -5.92
N VAL A 129 -9.52 -11.73 -6.75
CA VAL A 129 -10.24 -11.59 -8.02
C VAL A 129 -9.23 -11.37 -9.14
N LYS A 130 -9.47 -11.98 -10.28
CA LYS A 130 -8.72 -11.75 -11.50
C LYS A 130 -9.16 -10.44 -12.14
N SER A 131 -8.20 -9.56 -12.41
CA SER A 131 -8.44 -8.31 -13.10
C SER A 131 -7.17 -7.75 -13.74
N ASP A 132 -7.34 -6.97 -14.77
CA ASP A 132 -6.31 -6.12 -15.37
C ASP A 132 -6.43 -4.65 -14.93
N LYS A 133 -7.45 -4.33 -14.10
CA LYS A 133 -7.73 -2.98 -13.62
C LYS A 133 -8.04 -2.95 -12.14
N ILE A 134 -7.39 -2.02 -11.46
CA ILE A 134 -7.63 -1.74 -10.04
C ILE A 134 -8.02 -0.28 -9.89
N THR A 135 -9.16 -0.02 -9.23
CA THR A 135 -9.60 1.33 -8.89
C THR A 135 -9.50 1.52 -7.39
N ILE A 136 -8.86 2.59 -6.97
CA ILE A 136 -8.80 3.04 -5.58
C ILE A 136 -9.62 4.32 -5.49
N GLN A 137 -10.55 4.36 -4.55
CA GLN A 137 -11.47 5.48 -4.37
C GLN A 137 -11.58 5.85 -2.89
N LEU A 138 -11.55 7.15 -2.61
CA LEU A 138 -11.85 7.68 -1.29
C LEU A 138 -13.36 7.62 -1.03
N LYS A 139 -13.76 7.01 0.07
CA LYS A 139 -15.17 6.83 0.43
C LYS A 139 -15.74 8.01 1.22
N GLY A 140 -14.90 8.73 1.92
CA GLY A 140 -15.29 9.83 2.80
C GLY A 140 -14.09 10.68 3.19
N SER A 141 -14.29 11.63 4.09
CA SER A 141 -13.21 12.49 4.57
C SER A 141 -12.12 11.70 5.27
N THR A 142 -10.87 12.07 5.02
CA THR A 142 -9.72 11.53 5.75
C THR A 142 -9.77 11.95 7.22
N ILE A 143 -9.21 11.12 8.08
CA ILE A 143 -9.17 11.34 9.53
C ILE A 143 -7.72 11.57 9.93
N ASP A 144 -7.45 12.73 10.54
CA ASP A 144 -6.15 13.00 11.14
C ASP A 144 -6.10 12.36 12.53
N ASN A 145 -5.05 11.59 12.78
CA ASN A 145 -4.79 10.92 14.06
C ASN A 145 -3.47 11.44 14.63
N ASP A 146 -3.21 11.19 15.90
CA ASP A 146 -1.92 11.47 16.49
C ASP A 146 -0.82 10.67 15.77
N ALA A 147 0.28 11.31 15.44
CA ALA A 147 1.40 10.67 14.78
C ALA A 147 2.03 9.58 15.66
N PHE A 148 2.66 8.57 15.04
CA PHE A 148 3.49 7.62 15.77
C PHE A 148 4.69 8.33 16.36
N GLY A 149 4.76 8.34 17.69
CA GLY A 149 5.87 8.93 18.44
C GLY A 149 6.01 10.43 18.10
N GLU A 150 5.80 11.27 19.06
CA GLU A 150 6.32 12.64 18.96
C GLU A 150 7.85 12.51 18.88
N ILE A 151 8.38 12.51 17.69
CA ILE A 151 9.75 12.99 17.52
C ILE A 151 9.60 14.48 17.87
N VAL A 152 9.93 14.82 19.08
CA VAL A 152 10.14 16.20 19.46
C VAL A 152 11.36 16.64 18.64
N GLU A 153 11.12 17.07 17.42
CA GLU A 153 12.11 17.87 16.70
C GLU A 153 12.28 19.16 17.50
N VAL A 154 13.32 19.16 18.29
CA VAL A 154 13.86 20.37 18.92
C VAL A 154 14.52 21.18 17.81
N ALA A 155 13.73 21.66 16.86
CA ALA A 155 14.16 22.55 15.80
C ALA A 155 13.09 23.63 15.59
N GLY A 156 13.43 24.82 16.03
CA GLY A 156 12.94 26.13 15.62
C GLY A 156 11.48 26.25 15.16
N GLY A 157 10.62 26.60 16.08
CA GLY A 157 9.15 26.56 16.04
C GLY A 157 8.35 27.31 14.97
N ALA A 158 8.93 27.98 13.99
CA ALA A 158 8.11 28.74 13.02
C ALA A 158 7.82 27.98 11.72
N ALA A 159 8.71 27.13 11.26
CA ALA A 159 8.52 26.34 10.04
C ALA A 159 7.47 25.25 10.25
N ASN A 160 7.47 24.59 11.42
CA ASN A 160 6.57 23.49 11.72
C ASN A 160 5.09 23.91 11.85
N GLU A 161 4.79 25.16 12.26
CA GLU A 161 3.41 25.63 12.30
C GLU A 161 2.86 25.99 10.92
N MET A 162 3.70 26.48 10.02
CA MET A 162 3.31 26.73 8.63
C MET A 162 3.09 25.44 7.87
N GLU A 163 3.92 24.41 8.06
CA GLU A 163 3.72 23.08 7.46
C GLU A 163 2.50 22.37 8.03
N LYS A 164 2.26 22.42 9.34
CA LYS A 164 1.04 21.89 9.97
C LYS A 164 -0.21 22.59 9.43
N LYS A 165 -0.19 23.92 9.25
CA LYS A 165 -1.31 24.67 8.66
C LYS A 165 -1.47 24.39 7.17
N ALA A 166 -0.39 24.23 6.41
CA ALA A 166 -0.47 23.86 5.00
C ALA A 166 -0.99 22.44 4.79
N GLN A 167 -0.67 21.48 5.68
CA GLN A 167 -1.23 20.13 5.66
C GLN A 167 -2.69 20.09 6.14
N SER A 168 -3.08 20.88 7.13
CA SER A 168 -4.46 20.93 7.61
C SER A 168 -5.43 21.61 6.64
N ASN A 169 -4.93 22.49 5.76
CA ASN A 169 -5.75 23.23 4.79
C ASN A 169 -5.92 22.51 3.43
N LYS A 170 -5.18 21.46 3.14
CA LYS A 170 -5.47 20.60 1.98
C LYS A 170 -6.56 19.60 2.35
N GLY A 171 -7.77 19.99 2.07
CA GLY A 171 -9.08 19.42 2.35
C GLY A 171 -9.16 17.96 2.78
N LYS A 172 -9.99 17.70 3.75
CA LYS A 172 -10.32 16.36 4.30
C LYS A 172 -10.76 15.34 3.24
N ASN A 173 -11.03 15.76 2.01
CA ASN A 173 -11.43 14.92 0.87
C ASN A 173 -10.28 14.72 -0.15
N GLY A 174 -9.06 14.96 0.25
CA GLY A 174 -7.88 14.75 -0.57
C GLY A 174 -7.39 13.32 -0.52
N LEU A 175 -7.43 12.61 -1.64
CA LEU A 175 -6.72 11.36 -1.85
C LEU A 175 -5.33 11.68 -2.40
N ARG A 176 -4.28 11.30 -1.67
CA ARG A 176 -2.90 11.62 -1.98
C ARG A 176 -2.07 10.34 -1.95
N ILE A 177 -1.66 9.88 -3.11
CA ILE A 177 -0.95 8.62 -3.30
C ILE A 177 0.49 8.94 -3.70
N ILE A 178 1.44 8.40 -2.95
CA ILE A 178 2.88 8.50 -3.24
C ILE A 178 3.26 7.36 -4.17
N GLU A 179 2.88 6.10 -3.84
CA GLU A 179 3.26 4.93 -4.62
C GLU A 179 2.26 3.77 -4.41
N VAL A 180 2.07 2.95 -5.45
CA VAL A 180 1.25 1.72 -5.45
C VAL A 180 2.00 0.55 -6.07
#